data_37fcc10a413947ece73d6a220520945a
#
_entry.id   37fcc10a413947ece73d6a220520945a
#
_cell.length_a   1.000
_cell.length_b   1.000
_cell.length_c   1.000
_cell.angle_alpha   90.00
_cell.angle_beta   90.00
_cell.angle_gamma   90.00
#
_symmetry.space_group_name_H-M   'P 1'
#
loop_
_entity.id
_entity.type
_entity.pdbx_description
1 polymer ?
#
loop_
_entity_poly.entity_id
_entity_poly.type
_entity_poly.pdbx_seq_one_letter_code
_entity_poly.pdbx_strand_id
1 'polypeptide(L)'
;MEFTYDVIVVGGGHAGCEAAAAAARMGARTCLITMDMNKIGQMSCNPAIGGIAKGQIVREVDAIGGHMGLVTDATAIQFRMLNQGKGPAVWSPRAQCDRGKYIWKWREVLDATDGLDIWQDQADTLIVEQGVATGVQTVWGVTFRARAVVITAGTFLNGLMHIGRHQYPGGRCAEPAVPHLSESIAEHGVRVGRMKTGTPVRIDRRSVHFEDMEEQPGEQTFHQFSYMGAHRQLRQLPCWTCYTNREAHDVLRSGLADSPLFNGQIQSTGPRYCPSIETKLVTFPGKDQHPLFLEPEGDNTNEMYLNGFSSSMPIDIQIEAIHRIPALRDARFYRPGYAIEYDYFDPTQLTHSLESKMIDGLFLAGQVNGTTGYEEAAGQGLMAGINAALKCSGGEPWVMKRDESYIGVLIDDLTTKGVDEPYRMFTSRAEYRILLRQDDADARLTERAYHLGVASRERYDWWLQKKEGIERLLDYCDNTPVKPCDINGYLEHLGTTPLRFGCKVSDLIGRPQIGIGPLAEALPQLRALIDALPNRQEEIAEAAEIKIKYKGYIERERVIADKMHRLEDIRIKGRFDYSQLHEISTEGRQKLAKINPETLAQASRIPGVSPSDINVLLVLMGR
;
A
#
# COMPACT_ATOMS: atom_id res chain seq x y z
N MET A 1 28.96 12.64 20.96
CA MET A 1 28.65 11.22 21.21
C MET A 1 28.38 10.57 19.87
N GLU A 2 28.97 9.41 19.59
CA GLU A 2 28.85 8.75 18.29
C GLU A 2 28.50 7.27 18.48
N PHE A 3 27.54 6.77 17.68
CA PHE A 3 27.13 5.38 17.60
C PHE A 3 27.34 4.85 16.18
N THR A 4 27.61 3.54 16.03
CA THR A 4 27.85 2.92 14.75
C THR A 4 26.93 1.72 14.52
N TYR A 5 26.28 1.70 13.36
CA TYR A 5 25.36 0.66 12.89
C TYR A 5 25.70 0.27 11.44
N ASP A 6 25.06 -0.76 10.91
CA ASP A 6 25.11 -1.07 9.48
C ASP A 6 24.05 -0.25 8.74
N VAL A 7 22.84 -0.17 9.30
CA VAL A 7 21.70 0.55 8.72
C VAL A 7 21.11 1.51 9.75
N ILE A 8 20.86 2.76 9.34
CA ILE A 8 20.05 3.72 10.10
C ILE A 8 18.74 3.95 9.34
N VAL A 9 17.63 3.88 10.06
CA VAL A 9 16.31 4.22 9.54
C VAL A 9 15.80 5.46 10.28
N VAL A 10 15.43 6.50 9.53
CA VAL A 10 14.91 7.76 10.08
C VAL A 10 13.40 7.85 9.86
N GLY A 11 12.64 7.87 10.95
CA GLY A 11 11.19 7.98 10.96
C GLY A 11 10.48 6.66 11.31
N GLY A 12 9.70 6.65 12.39
CA GLY A 12 8.97 5.47 12.91
C GLY A 12 7.57 5.28 12.32
N GLY A 13 7.30 5.75 11.07
CA GLY A 13 6.05 5.47 10.35
C GLY A 13 6.04 4.07 9.73
N HIS A 14 4.99 3.74 8.95
CA HIS A 14 4.84 2.40 8.35
C HIS A 14 6.03 1.97 7.50
N ALA A 15 6.62 2.90 6.73
CA ALA A 15 7.83 2.61 5.95
C ALA A 15 9.04 2.33 6.86
N GLY A 16 9.24 3.13 7.90
CA GLY A 16 10.36 2.96 8.81
C GLY A 16 10.27 1.70 9.65
N CYS A 17 9.08 1.35 10.12
CA CYS A 17 8.85 0.10 10.86
C CYS A 17 9.22 -1.12 10.03
N GLU A 18 8.74 -1.21 8.80
CA GLU A 18 9.06 -2.32 7.91
C GLU A 18 10.53 -2.33 7.48
N ALA A 19 11.11 -1.15 7.20
CA ALA A 19 12.52 -1.05 6.82
C ALA A 19 13.46 -1.50 7.94
N ALA A 20 13.22 -1.03 9.16
CA ALA A 20 14.05 -1.34 10.33
C ALA A 20 13.95 -2.83 10.70
N ALA A 21 12.73 -3.37 10.75
CA ALA A 21 12.51 -4.78 11.04
C ALA A 21 13.14 -5.69 9.96
N ALA A 22 13.02 -5.35 8.68
CA ALA A 22 13.59 -6.13 7.59
C ALA A 22 15.11 -6.13 7.62
N ALA A 23 15.74 -4.97 7.77
CA ALA A 23 17.19 -4.85 7.82
C ALA A 23 17.79 -5.64 9.00
N ALA A 24 17.20 -5.51 10.19
CA ALA A 24 17.65 -6.22 11.38
C ALA A 24 17.51 -7.74 11.24
N ARG A 25 16.39 -8.22 10.72
CA ARG A 25 16.16 -9.67 10.49
C ARG A 25 17.13 -10.28 9.47
N MET A 26 17.63 -9.49 8.53
CA MET A 26 18.70 -9.92 7.62
C MET A 26 20.10 -9.88 8.25
N GLY A 27 20.20 -9.60 9.56
CA GLY A 27 21.42 -9.59 10.33
C GLY A 27 22.20 -8.28 10.33
N ALA A 28 21.65 -7.19 9.75
CA ALA A 28 22.25 -5.87 9.85
C ALA A 28 22.00 -5.26 11.25
N ARG A 29 23.03 -4.74 11.90
CA ARG A 29 22.87 -3.93 13.11
C ARG A 29 22.14 -2.64 12.73
N THR A 30 20.90 -2.50 13.18
CA THR A 30 20.00 -1.46 12.71
C THR A 30 19.59 -0.52 13.85
N CYS A 31 19.51 0.78 13.58
CA CYS A 31 18.94 1.76 14.50
C CYS A 31 17.76 2.48 13.84
N LEU A 32 16.60 2.46 14.50
CA LEU A 32 15.45 3.28 14.15
C LEU A 32 15.44 4.57 14.97
N ILE A 33 15.62 5.71 14.31
CA ILE A 33 15.53 7.02 14.95
C ILE A 33 14.13 7.58 14.71
N THR A 34 13.40 7.87 15.78
CA THR A 34 12.03 8.41 15.72
C THR A 34 11.82 9.53 16.75
N MET A 35 11.03 10.53 16.39
CA MET A 35 10.77 11.67 17.27
C MET A 35 9.93 11.31 18.50
N ASP A 36 9.04 10.31 18.37
CA ASP A 36 8.18 9.86 19.47
C ASP A 36 7.94 8.35 19.37
N MET A 37 8.52 7.61 20.32
CA MET A 37 8.39 6.15 20.40
C MET A 37 6.95 5.68 20.71
N ASN A 38 6.08 6.58 21.22
CA ASN A 38 4.67 6.25 21.48
C ASN A 38 3.78 6.42 20.24
N LYS A 39 4.36 6.81 19.11
CA LYS A 39 3.63 7.05 17.85
C LYS A 39 4.17 6.21 16.68
N ILE A 40 4.94 5.18 16.99
CA ILE A 40 5.46 4.23 16.01
C ILE A 40 4.29 3.57 15.27
N GLY A 41 4.36 3.52 13.93
CA GLY A 41 3.32 2.96 13.08
C GLY A 41 1.97 3.69 13.12
N GLN A 42 1.90 4.92 13.66
CA GLN A 42 0.63 5.62 13.85
C GLN A 42 -0.12 5.86 12.55
N MET A 43 -1.41 5.47 12.54
CA MET A 43 -2.36 5.80 11.46
C MET A 43 -2.75 7.28 11.55
N SER A 44 -2.09 8.13 10.78
CA SER A 44 -2.24 9.60 10.85
C SER A 44 -3.55 10.10 10.26
N CYS A 45 -4.13 9.35 9.31
CA CYS A 45 -5.38 9.67 8.63
C CYS A 45 -6.48 8.71 9.10
N ASN A 46 -6.98 7.83 8.24
CA ASN A 46 -8.02 6.88 8.57
C ASN A 46 -7.48 5.67 9.39
N PRO A 47 -8.30 5.09 10.29
CA PRO A 47 -7.90 3.94 11.10
C PRO A 47 -8.10 2.61 10.34
N ALA A 48 -7.64 2.52 9.10
CA ALA A 48 -7.87 1.35 8.26
C ALA A 48 -6.63 0.98 7.44
N ILE A 49 -6.44 -0.33 7.27
CA ILE A 49 -5.41 -0.92 6.41
C ILE A 49 -6.08 -1.71 5.29
N GLY A 50 -5.48 -1.68 4.10
CA GLY A 50 -5.96 -2.37 2.93
C GLY A 50 -6.94 -1.55 2.09
N GLY A 51 -7.77 -2.25 1.32
CA GLY A 51 -8.64 -1.65 0.31
C GLY A 51 -8.14 -1.94 -1.11
N ILE A 52 -8.80 -1.35 -2.12
CA ILE A 52 -8.56 -1.66 -3.54
C ILE A 52 -7.10 -1.46 -3.90
N ALA A 53 -6.44 -2.50 -4.40
CA ALA A 53 -5.02 -2.66 -4.67
C ALA A 53 -4.11 -2.61 -3.44
N LYS A 54 -4.51 -1.96 -2.37
CA LYS A 54 -3.73 -1.80 -1.16
C LYS A 54 -3.71 -3.08 -0.32
N GLY A 55 -4.85 -3.79 -0.24
CA GLY A 55 -4.92 -5.10 0.39
C GLY A 55 -3.95 -6.10 -0.24
N GLN A 56 -3.76 -6.04 -1.55
CA GLN A 56 -2.76 -6.84 -2.26
C GLN A 56 -1.34 -6.51 -1.80
N ILE A 57 -1.01 -5.22 -1.66
CA ILE A 57 0.31 -4.79 -1.14
C ILE A 57 0.54 -5.33 0.28
N VAL A 58 -0.46 -5.26 1.17
CA VAL A 58 -0.32 -5.81 2.54
C VAL A 58 -0.06 -7.31 2.52
N ARG A 59 -0.75 -8.05 1.66
CA ARG A 59 -0.52 -9.50 1.49
C ARG A 59 0.88 -9.79 0.94
N GLU A 60 1.40 -8.95 0.05
CA GLU A 60 2.76 -9.05 -0.47
C GLU A 60 3.81 -8.70 0.60
N VAL A 61 3.59 -7.62 1.36
CA VAL A 61 4.42 -7.27 2.52
C VAL A 61 4.50 -8.44 3.51
N ASP A 62 3.37 -9.05 3.84
CA ASP A 62 3.31 -10.21 4.72
C ASP A 62 4.04 -11.41 4.10
N ALA A 63 3.82 -11.72 2.83
CA ALA A 63 4.47 -12.85 2.13
C ALA A 63 6.01 -12.77 2.14
N ILE A 64 6.55 -11.55 2.06
CA ILE A 64 8.00 -11.29 2.13
C ILE A 64 8.52 -11.42 3.58
N GLY A 65 7.65 -11.32 4.57
CA GLY A 65 8.02 -11.39 5.96
C GLY A 65 7.88 -10.06 6.71
N GLY A 66 7.24 -9.04 6.11
CA GLY A 66 6.85 -7.82 6.81
C GLY A 66 5.77 -8.06 7.86
N HIS A 67 5.46 -7.05 8.63
CA HIS A 67 4.65 -7.16 9.84
C HIS A 67 3.31 -6.44 9.75
N MET A 68 3.07 -5.56 8.76
CA MET A 68 1.81 -4.81 8.64
C MET A 68 0.59 -5.73 8.65
N GLY A 69 0.63 -6.87 7.95
CA GLY A 69 -0.46 -7.86 7.95
C GLY A 69 -0.73 -8.44 9.34
N LEU A 70 0.30 -8.90 10.03
CA LEU A 70 0.23 -9.43 11.40
C LEU A 70 -0.30 -8.41 12.41
N VAL A 71 0.21 -7.18 12.35
CA VAL A 71 -0.22 -6.08 13.23
C VAL A 71 -1.68 -5.71 12.96
N THR A 72 -2.08 -5.68 11.70
CA THR A 72 -3.47 -5.43 11.28
C THR A 72 -4.40 -6.51 11.83
N ASP A 73 -4.07 -7.78 11.62
CA ASP A 73 -4.89 -8.91 12.09
C ASP A 73 -5.01 -8.92 13.63
N ALA A 74 -3.96 -8.52 14.34
CA ALA A 74 -3.96 -8.45 15.80
C ALA A 74 -4.84 -7.32 16.36
N THR A 75 -5.10 -6.27 15.60
CA THR A 75 -5.72 -5.02 16.04
C THR A 75 -6.99 -4.65 15.26
N ALA A 76 -7.40 -5.49 14.31
CA ALA A 76 -8.60 -5.29 13.53
C ALA A 76 -9.86 -5.26 14.42
N ILE A 77 -10.76 -4.34 14.08
CA ILE A 77 -12.09 -4.18 14.72
C ILE A 77 -13.24 -4.31 13.72
N GLN A 78 -12.94 -4.33 12.42
CA GLN A 78 -13.86 -4.66 11.33
C GLN A 78 -13.09 -5.20 10.15
N PHE A 79 -13.68 -6.12 9.39
CA PHE A 79 -13.11 -6.63 8.14
C PHE A 79 -14.15 -6.65 7.02
N ARG A 80 -13.69 -6.35 5.80
CA ARG A 80 -14.45 -6.51 4.56
C ARG A 80 -13.54 -6.92 3.40
N MET A 81 -13.99 -7.84 2.56
CA MET A 81 -13.35 -8.14 1.28
C MET A 81 -14.01 -7.30 0.18
N LEU A 82 -13.29 -6.31 -0.34
CA LEU A 82 -13.81 -5.43 -1.39
C LEU A 82 -13.73 -6.09 -2.76
N ASN A 83 -14.65 -5.71 -3.66
CA ASN A 83 -14.71 -6.18 -5.05
C ASN A 83 -14.99 -7.69 -5.23
N GLN A 84 -15.57 -8.38 -4.24
CA GLN A 84 -15.90 -9.82 -4.38
C GLN A 84 -16.70 -10.12 -5.66
N GLY A 85 -17.68 -9.32 -6.02
CA GLY A 85 -18.48 -9.50 -7.25
C GLY A 85 -17.74 -9.25 -8.57
N LYS A 86 -16.46 -8.79 -8.51
CA LYS A 86 -15.65 -8.50 -9.72
C LYS A 86 -14.59 -9.57 -10.03
N GLY A 87 -14.54 -10.61 -9.22
CA GLY A 87 -13.60 -11.73 -9.38
C GLY A 87 -12.25 -11.54 -8.66
N PRO A 88 -11.50 -12.66 -8.46
CA PRO A 88 -10.34 -12.75 -7.57
C PRO A 88 -9.16 -11.87 -7.98
N ALA A 89 -9.05 -11.49 -9.24
CA ALA A 89 -8.00 -10.59 -9.73
C ALA A 89 -8.00 -9.20 -9.04
N VAL A 90 -9.14 -8.81 -8.45
CA VAL A 90 -9.32 -7.49 -7.82
C VAL A 90 -9.91 -7.57 -6.41
N TRP A 91 -10.04 -8.76 -5.84
CA TRP A 91 -10.40 -8.91 -4.44
C TRP A 91 -9.39 -8.23 -3.56
N SER A 92 -9.86 -7.41 -2.65
CA SER A 92 -9.00 -6.53 -1.89
C SER A 92 -9.44 -6.49 -0.43
N PRO A 93 -8.69 -7.14 0.47
CA PRO A 93 -9.01 -7.13 1.90
C PRO A 93 -8.84 -5.72 2.48
N ARG A 94 -9.75 -5.35 3.39
CA ARG A 94 -9.70 -4.10 4.15
C ARG A 94 -10.11 -4.36 5.59
N ALA A 95 -9.34 -3.87 6.56
CA ALA A 95 -9.68 -3.88 7.96
C ALA A 95 -9.69 -2.48 8.55
N GLN A 96 -10.69 -2.18 9.39
CA GLN A 96 -10.60 -1.11 10.36
C GLN A 96 -9.81 -1.63 11.56
N CYS A 97 -8.93 -0.80 12.11
CA CYS A 97 -8.08 -1.18 13.24
C CYS A 97 -8.35 -0.28 14.45
N ASP A 98 -8.14 -0.83 15.64
CA ASP A 98 -7.96 -0.03 16.84
C ASP A 98 -6.61 0.68 16.75
N ARG A 99 -6.64 1.99 16.53
CA ARG A 99 -5.46 2.83 16.32
C ARG A 99 -4.49 2.81 17.50
N GLY A 100 -5.00 2.78 18.72
CA GLY A 100 -4.17 2.70 19.92
C GLY A 100 -3.44 1.38 20.02
N LYS A 101 -4.17 0.27 19.86
CA LYS A 101 -3.60 -1.08 19.87
C LYS A 101 -2.61 -1.29 18.73
N TYR A 102 -2.86 -0.70 17.55
CA TYR A 102 -2.00 -0.80 16.39
C TYR A 102 -0.61 -0.21 16.66
N ILE A 103 -0.54 0.96 17.29
CA ILE A 103 0.72 1.59 17.73
C ILE A 103 1.49 0.68 18.69
N TRP A 104 0.81 0.19 19.74
CA TRP A 104 1.42 -0.69 20.73
C TRP A 104 1.89 -2.01 20.11
N LYS A 105 1.12 -2.58 19.21
CA LYS A 105 1.49 -3.83 18.53
C LYS A 105 2.71 -3.68 17.64
N TRP A 106 2.83 -2.55 16.93
CA TRP A 106 4.06 -2.23 16.20
C TRP A 106 5.25 -2.10 17.14
N ARG A 107 5.06 -1.43 18.28
CA ARG A 107 6.12 -1.28 19.27
C ARG A 107 6.59 -2.65 19.80
N GLU A 108 5.67 -3.55 20.14
CA GLU A 108 5.99 -4.92 20.55
C GLU A 108 6.82 -5.66 19.49
N VAL A 109 6.44 -5.53 18.22
CA VAL A 109 7.15 -6.16 17.10
C VAL A 109 8.59 -5.65 17.02
N LEU A 110 8.79 -4.34 17.07
CA LEU A 110 10.11 -3.76 16.95
C LEU A 110 10.99 -4.06 18.17
N ASP A 111 10.44 -3.99 19.38
CA ASP A 111 11.16 -4.32 20.62
C ASP A 111 11.55 -5.81 20.69
N ALA A 112 10.81 -6.70 20.00
CA ALA A 112 11.09 -8.12 19.89
C ALA A 112 12.02 -8.48 18.72
N THR A 113 12.46 -7.50 17.92
CA THR A 113 13.32 -7.74 16.76
C THR A 113 14.79 -7.69 17.15
N ASP A 114 15.47 -8.84 17.08
CA ASP A 114 16.90 -8.94 17.38
C ASP A 114 17.72 -8.04 16.43
N GLY A 115 18.75 -7.37 16.98
CA GLY A 115 19.64 -6.52 16.21
C GLY A 115 19.07 -5.14 15.85
N LEU A 116 17.88 -4.79 16.38
CA LEU A 116 17.23 -3.49 16.20
C LEU A 116 17.27 -2.66 17.49
N ASP A 117 17.93 -1.51 17.44
CA ASP A 117 17.86 -0.49 18.48
C ASP A 117 16.88 0.62 18.08
N ILE A 118 16.17 1.19 19.04
CA ILE A 118 15.27 2.34 18.83
C ILE A 118 15.82 3.53 19.62
N TRP A 119 15.97 4.67 18.94
CA TRP A 119 16.41 5.91 19.53
C TRP A 119 15.37 7.01 19.36
N GLN A 120 14.94 7.62 20.46
CA GLN A 120 14.00 8.73 20.41
C GLN A 120 14.74 10.06 20.31
N ASP A 121 14.76 10.61 19.09
CA ASP A 121 15.31 11.93 18.79
C ASP A 121 14.84 12.39 17.40
N GLN A 122 15.06 13.66 17.06
CA GLN A 122 14.83 14.19 15.73
C GLN A 122 16.15 14.16 14.94
N ALA A 123 16.17 13.42 13.83
CA ALA A 123 17.25 13.53 12.86
C ALA A 123 17.19 14.90 12.18
N ASP A 124 18.31 15.60 12.13
CA ASP A 124 18.42 16.96 11.65
C ASP A 124 19.23 17.06 10.34
N THR A 125 20.34 16.37 10.26
CA THR A 125 21.28 16.50 9.15
C THR A 125 21.73 15.13 8.64
N LEU A 126 21.73 14.93 7.33
CA LEU A 126 22.37 13.79 6.69
C LEU A 126 23.88 14.04 6.60
N ILE A 127 24.69 13.06 6.97
CA ILE A 127 26.13 13.16 6.85
C ILE A 127 26.56 12.45 5.54
N VAL A 128 27.16 13.23 4.64
CA VAL A 128 27.64 12.75 3.35
C VAL A 128 29.14 13.00 3.23
N GLU A 129 29.90 11.96 2.96
CA GLU A 129 31.36 12.02 2.78
C GLU A 129 31.71 11.46 1.39
N GLN A 130 32.32 12.28 0.54
CA GLN A 130 32.72 11.88 -0.83
C GLN A 130 31.57 11.29 -1.67
N GLY A 131 30.32 11.82 -1.50
CA GLY A 131 29.15 11.35 -2.25
C GLY A 131 28.48 10.10 -1.66
N VAL A 132 28.91 9.63 -0.48
CA VAL A 132 28.36 8.48 0.24
C VAL A 132 27.67 8.95 1.52
N ALA A 133 26.46 8.47 1.78
CA ALA A 133 25.78 8.68 3.04
C ALA A 133 26.47 7.82 4.13
N THR A 134 27.04 8.50 5.13
CA THR A 134 27.81 7.85 6.21
C THR A 134 27.14 7.95 7.58
N GLY A 135 25.93 8.54 7.64
CA GLY A 135 25.18 8.62 8.87
C GLY A 135 24.22 9.81 8.93
N VAL A 136 23.73 10.07 10.14
CA VAL A 136 22.87 11.23 10.45
C VAL A 136 23.31 11.87 11.76
N GLN A 137 23.05 13.16 11.90
CA GLN A 137 23.17 13.89 13.16
C GLN A 137 21.77 14.30 13.63
N THR A 138 21.54 14.21 14.94
CA THR A 138 20.28 14.62 15.56
C THR A 138 20.35 16.06 16.07
N VAL A 139 19.19 16.64 16.41
CA VAL A 139 19.08 18.02 16.95
C VAL A 139 19.86 18.20 18.26
N TRP A 140 20.09 17.13 19.04
CA TRP A 140 20.91 17.16 20.26
C TRP A 140 22.41 16.97 19.99
N GLY A 141 22.81 16.92 18.72
CA GLY A 141 24.21 16.76 18.32
C GLY A 141 24.76 15.34 18.49
N VAL A 142 23.90 14.34 18.62
CA VAL A 142 24.31 12.93 18.62
C VAL A 142 24.52 12.48 17.19
N THR A 143 25.66 11.88 16.91
CA THR A 143 26.02 11.35 15.58
C THR A 143 25.79 9.85 15.54
N PHE A 144 25.07 9.42 14.50
CA PHE A 144 24.88 8.00 14.17
C PHE A 144 25.58 7.72 12.84
N ARG A 145 26.57 6.84 12.85
CA ARG A 145 27.29 6.39 11.65
C ARG A 145 26.70 5.10 11.14
N ALA A 146 26.57 4.99 9.81
CA ALA A 146 26.12 3.76 9.16
C ALA A 146 26.69 3.63 7.74
N ARG A 147 26.58 2.42 7.20
CA ARG A 147 26.92 2.09 5.82
C ARG A 147 25.75 2.35 4.87
N ALA A 148 24.53 2.39 5.38
CA ALA A 148 23.32 2.78 4.65
C ALA A 148 22.37 3.56 5.54
N VAL A 149 21.69 4.56 4.96
CA VAL A 149 20.69 5.42 5.61
C VAL A 149 19.37 5.34 4.84
N VAL A 150 18.28 5.04 5.54
CA VAL A 150 16.92 4.97 4.97
C VAL A 150 16.08 6.11 5.55
N ILE A 151 15.64 7.05 4.72
CA ILE A 151 14.79 8.18 5.13
C ILE A 151 13.32 7.86 4.85
N THR A 152 12.50 7.91 5.92
CA THR A 152 11.06 7.60 5.88
C THR A 152 10.23 8.66 6.63
N ALA A 153 10.58 9.93 6.48
CA ALA A 153 10.12 11.04 7.32
C ALA A 153 8.65 11.48 7.11
N GLY A 154 7.88 10.82 6.25
CA GLY A 154 6.44 11.06 6.08
C GLY A 154 6.10 12.50 5.68
N THR A 155 5.25 13.18 6.48
CA THR A 155 4.83 14.59 6.27
C THR A 155 5.62 15.58 7.10
N PHE A 156 6.76 15.17 7.69
CA PHE A 156 7.46 16.00 8.68
C PHE A 156 8.49 16.94 8.06
N LEU A 157 9.05 16.63 6.88
CA LEU A 157 10.04 17.47 6.21
C LEU A 157 9.40 18.78 5.78
N ASN A 158 9.82 19.89 6.40
CA ASN A 158 9.24 21.21 6.22
C ASN A 158 7.69 21.21 6.32
N GLY A 159 7.15 20.39 7.23
CA GLY A 159 5.72 20.23 7.43
C GLY A 159 5.05 21.53 7.82
N LEU A 160 3.99 21.93 7.09
CA LEU A 160 3.22 23.14 7.37
C LEU A 160 1.72 22.84 7.33
N MET A 161 1.08 22.94 8.47
CA MET A 161 -0.37 22.72 8.62
C MET A 161 -1.15 23.99 8.33
N HIS A 162 -2.34 23.84 7.71
CA HIS A 162 -3.24 24.93 7.35
C HIS A 162 -4.66 24.66 7.84
N ILE A 163 -5.24 25.65 8.53
CA ILE A 163 -6.66 25.69 8.91
C ILE A 163 -7.17 27.13 8.66
N GLY A 164 -8.02 27.30 7.67
CA GLY A 164 -8.39 28.64 7.21
C GLY A 164 -7.14 29.45 6.87
N ARG A 165 -7.06 30.67 7.35
CA ARG A 165 -5.90 31.56 7.13
C ARG A 165 -4.71 31.26 8.06
N HIS A 166 -4.88 30.37 9.05
CA HIS A 166 -3.83 30.05 10.01
C HIS A 166 -2.89 28.98 9.48
N GLN A 167 -1.59 29.20 9.74
CA GLN A 167 -0.51 28.27 9.41
C GLN A 167 0.26 27.92 10.67
N TYR A 168 0.65 26.67 10.80
CA TYR A 168 1.46 26.18 11.91
C TYR A 168 2.50 25.16 11.43
N PRO A 169 3.82 25.39 11.71
CA PRO A 169 4.84 24.41 11.38
C PRO A 169 4.62 23.11 12.17
N GLY A 170 4.51 21.99 11.47
CA GLY A 170 4.31 20.69 12.09
C GLY A 170 4.09 19.59 11.07
N GLY A 171 4.49 18.37 11.39
CA GLY A 171 4.26 17.19 10.57
C GLY A 171 2.88 16.57 10.76
N ARG A 172 2.31 16.69 11.95
CA ARG A 172 0.95 16.34 12.38
C ARG A 172 0.50 17.29 13.48
N CYS A 173 -0.82 17.25 13.79
CA CYS A 173 -1.35 18.04 14.90
C CYS A 173 -0.59 17.75 16.19
N ALA A 174 -0.07 18.80 16.82
CA ALA A 174 0.76 18.79 18.03
C ALA A 174 2.14 18.08 17.91
N GLU A 175 2.65 17.91 16.68
CA GLU A 175 3.97 17.34 16.45
C GLU A 175 4.81 18.29 15.58
N PRO A 176 6.09 18.57 15.94
CA PRO A 176 6.92 19.55 15.26
C PRO A 176 7.27 19.13 13.83
N ALA A 177 7.63 20.10 13.00
CA ALA A 177 8.23 19.87 11.68
C ALA A 177 9.73 19.59 11.79
N VAL A 178 10.30 18.99 10.75
CA VAL A 178 11.74 18.75 10.58
C VAL A 178 12.23 19.57 9.38
N PRO A 179 12.74 20.78 9.58
CA PRO A 179 13.10 21.65 8.45
C PRO A 179 14.44 21.27 7.82
N HIS A 180 15.50 21.06 8.60
CA HIS A 180 16.88 21.01 8.09
C HIS A 180 17.21 19.71 7.35
N LEU A 181 16.58 18.59 7.69
CA LEU A 181 16.95 17.29 7.07
C LEU A 181 16.75 17.27 5.55
N SER A 182 15.66 17.86 5.03
CA SER A 182 15.45 17.92 3.58
C SER A 182 16.42 18.90 2.91
N GLU A 183 16.77 19.99 3.57
CA GLU A 183 17.75 20.96 3.10
C GLU A 183 19.14 20.30 2.98
N SER A 184 19.59 19.58 4.02
CA SER A 184 20.88 18.88 4.01
C SER A 184 20.97 17.82 2.92
N ILE A 185 19.87 17.16 2.56
CA ILE A 185 19.82 16.20 1.45
C ILE A 185 19.87 16.96 0.10
N ALA A 186 19.16 18.08 -0.02
CA ALA A 186 19.10 18.89 -1.23
C ALA A 186 20.46 19.53 -1.59
N GLU A 187 21.30 19.88 -0.61
CA GLU A 187 22.65 20.41 -0.80
C GLU A 187 23.54 19.47 -1.62
N HIS A 188 23.24 18.18 -1.63
CA HIS A 188 23.94 17.16 -2.41
C HIS A 188 23.29 16.90 -3.79
N GLY A 189 22.45 17.81 -4.28
CA GLY A 189 21.88 17.78 -5.62
C GLY A 189 20.60 16.95 -5.75
N VAL A 190 20.01 16.46 -4.65
CA VAL A 190 18.72 15.78 -4.68
C VAL A 190 17.60 16.80 -4.84
N ARG A 191 16.75 16.61 -5.86
CA ARG A 191 15.63 17.53 -6.13
C ARG A 191 14.52 17.32 -5.14
N VAL A 192 14.08 18.42 -4.53
CA VAL A 192 12.97 18.50 -3.58
C VAL A 192 11.77 19.19 -4.25
N GLY A 193 10.59 18.71 -3.98
CA GLY A 193 9.33 19.36 -4.33
C GLY A 193 8.39 19.40 -3.14
N ARG A 194 7.20 20.00 -3.31
CA ARG A 194 6.20 20.07 -2.25
C ARG A 194 4.91 19.37 -2.67
N MET A 195 4.35 18.61 -1.74
CA MET A 195 3.04 17.98 -1.88
C MET A 195 2.13 18.34 -0.71
N LYS A 196 0.83 18.12 -0.93
CA LYS A 196 -0.21 18.39 0.06
C LYS A 196 -1.04 17.14 0.32
N THR A 197 -1.39 16.93 1.57
CA THR A 197 -2.45 16.00 1.98
C THR A 197 -3.36 16.65 3.02
N GLY A 198 -4.31 15.90 3.59
CA GLY A 198 -5.20 16.44 4.60
C GLY A 198 -5.87 15.34 5.40
N THR A 199 -6.51 15.73 6.48
CA THR A 199 -7.27 14.85 7.36
C THR A 199 -8.59 15.51 7.75
N PRO A 200 -9.69 14.74 7.97
CA PRO A 200 -10.95 15.27 8.48
C PRO A 200 -10.94 15.46 9.98
N VAL A 201 -12.04 16.02 10.48
CA VAL A 201 -12.34 16.18 11.90
C VAL A 201 -12.41 14.83 12.63
N ARG A 202 -12.25 14.87 13.95
CA ARG A 202 -12.58 13.76 14.86
C ARG A 202 -13.76 14.15 15.73
N ILE A 203 -14.75 13.25 15.83
CA ILE A 203 -16.05 13.48 16.44
C ILE A 203 -16.21 12.57 17.65
N ASP A 204 -16.86 13.06 18.70
CA ASP A 204 -17.24 12.30 19.88
C ASP A 204 -18.50 11.45 19.57
N ARG A 205 -18.37 10.14 19.58
CA ARG A 205 -19.43 9.16 19.36
C ARG A 205 -20.70 9.42 20.18
N ARG A 206 -20.54 9.92 21.39
CA ARG A 206 -21.67 10.17 22.33
C ARG A 206 -22.58 11.32 21.91
N SER A 207 -22.18 12.08 20.90
CA SER A 207 -22.90 13.23 20.35
C SER A 207 -23.44 12.99 18.94
N VAL A 208 -23.41 11.75 18.48
CA VAL A 208 -23.88 11.34 17.14
C VAL A 208 -25.26 10.74 17.23
N HIS A 209 -26.14 11.09 16.31
CA HIS A 209 -27.46 10.55 16.12
C HIS A 209 -27.41 9.39 15.13
N PHE A 210 -27.13 8.18 15.63
CA PHE A 210 -26.97 6.98 14.79
C PHE A 210 -28.27 6.54 14.13
N GLU A 211 -29.42 6.93 14.68
CA GLU A 211 -30.75 6.69 14.10
C GLU A 211 -30.93 7.36 12.74
N ASP A 212 -30.15 8.41 12.44
CA ASP A 212 -30.14 9.12 11.17
C ASP A 212 -29.04 8.63 10.20
N MET A 213 -28.41 7.48 10.50
CA MET A 213 -27.32 6.90 9.71
C MET A 213 -27.65 5.47 9.28
N GLU A 214 -27.01 5.04 8.19
CA GLU A 214 -27.04 3.65 7.74
C GLU A 214 -25.85 2.89 8.31
N GLU A 215 -26.14 1.80 9.06
CA GLU A 215 -25.11 0.94 9.61
C GLU A 215 -24.44 0.10 8.52
N GLN A 216 -23.12 0.06 8.55
CA GLN A 216 -22.27 -0.73 7.65
C GLN A 216 -21.55 -1.81 8.47
N PRO A 217 -22.13 -3.02 8.61
CA PRO A 217 -21.52 -4.11 9.34
C PRO A 217 -20.27 -4.64 8.63
N GLY A 218 -19.39 -5.29 9.39
CA GLY A 218 -18.32 -6.10 8.85
C GLY A 218 -18.83 -7.42 8.25
N GLU A 219 -17.96 -8.15 7.58
CA GLU A 219 -18.25 -9.48 7.04
C GLU A 219 -18.15 -10.55 8.14
N GLN A 220 -18.97 -11.59 8.04
CA GLN A 220 -18.96 -12.67 9.03
C GLN A 220 -17.63 -13.43 9.06
N THR A 221 -17.02 -13.63 7.89
CA THR A 221 -15.73 -14.31 7.77
C THR A 221 -14.60 -13.32 7.84
N PHE A 222 -13.68 -13.51 8.78
CA PHE A 222 -12.45 -12.71 8.86
C PHE A 222 -11.35 -13.39 8.05
N HIS A 223 -11.18 -12.96 6.80
CA HIS A 223 -10.03 -13.33 5.99
C HIS A 223 -8.83 -12.48 6.43
N GLN A 224 -7.94 -13.05 7.23
CA GLN A 224 -6.77 -12.37 7.75
C GLN A 224 -5.83 -11.91 6.63
N PHE A 225 -5.08 -10.82 6.88
CA PHE A 225 -4.04 -10.37 5.96
C PHE A 225 -2.82 -11.27 5.99
N SER A 226 -2.40 -11.71 7.18
CA SER A 226 -1.23 -12.58 7.29
C SER A 226 -1.52 -13.99 6.86
N TYR A 227 -0.56 -14.62 6.19
CA TYR A 227 -0.55 -16.05 5.89
C TYR A 227 -0.22 -16.91 7.11
N MET A 228 0.20 -16.28 8.22
CA MET A 228 0.64 -16.95 9.43
C MET A 228 -0.48 -17.19 10.44
N GLY A 229 -0.35 -18.25 11.21
CA GLY A 229 -1.22 -18.54 12.35
C GLY A 229 -2.60 -19.10 11.98
N ALA A 230 -3.32 -19.55 12.99
CA ALA A 230 -4.69 -20.06 12.85
C ALA A 230 -5.70 -18.92 12.63
N HIS A 231 -6.85 -19.25 12.05
CA HIS A 231 -7.96 -18.29 11.92
C HIS A 231 -8.39 -17.74 13.28
N ARG A 232 -8.61 -16.43 13.31
CA ARG A 232 -9.15 -15.72 14.47
C ARG A 232 -10.61 -15.37 14.23
N GLN A 233 -11.40 -15.41 15.29
CA GLN A 233 -12.71 -14.79 15.30
C GLN A 233 -12.54 -13.31 15.63
N LEU A 234 -13.17 -12.44 14.85
CA LEU A 234 -13.16 -11.00 15.04
C LEU A 234 -14.52 -10.52 15.55
N ARG A 235 -14.54 -9.81 16.68
CA ARG A 235 -15.71 -9.04 17.08
C ARG A 235 -15.79 -7.81 16.19
N GLN A 236 -16.71 -7.82 15.23
CA GLN A 236 -16.89 -6.74 14.27
C GLN A 236 -17.59 -5.53 14.92
N LEU A 237 -17.00 -4.34 14.72
CA LEU A 237 -17.66 -3.07 15.02
C LEU A 237 -18.16 -2.47 13.71
N PRO A 238 -19.38 -1.91 13.67
CA PRO A 238 -19.89 -1.30 12.46
C PRO A 238 -19.24 0.07 12.20
N CYS A 239 -19.22 0.47 10.92
CA CYS A 239 -19.11 1.85 10.48
C CYS A 239 -20.50 2.36 10.12
N TRP A 240 -20.67 3.66 9.93
CA TRP A 240 -21.95 4.26 9.58
C TRP A 240 -21.80 5.18 8.39
N THR A 241 -22.81 5.23 7.52
CA THR A 241 -22.88 6.11 6.38
C THR A 241 -23.90 7.21 6.62
N CYS A 242 -23.52 8.45 6.34
CA CYS A 242 -24.42 9.58 6.20
C CYS A 242 -24.02 10.44 4.98
N TYR A 243 -24.74 11.52 4.76
CA TYR A 243 -24.52 12.39 3.58
C TYR A 243 -24.49 13.85 4.00
N THR A 244 -23.65 14.64 3.33
CA THR A 244 -23.80 16.09 3.37
C THR A 244 -25.11 16.50 2.70
N ASN A 245 -25.58 17.73 2.94
CA ASN A 245 -26.79 18.29 2.34
C ASN A 245 -26.51 19.70 1.81
N ARG A 246 -27.50 20.31 1.18
CA ARG A 246 -27.41 21.67 0.61
C ARG A 246 -27.04 22.72 1.67
N GLU A 247 -27.63 22.63 2.86
CA GLU A 247 -27.36 23.58 3.95
C GLU A 247 -25.91 23.55 4.38
N ALA A 248 -25.34 22.34 4.56
CA ALA A 248 -23.91 22.14 4.84
C ALA A 248 -23.03 22.69 3.71
N HIS A 249 -23.45 22.46 2.45
CA HIS A 249 -22.74 22.99 1.28
C HIS A 249 -22.75 24.53 1.23
N ASP A 250 -23.86 25.18 1.60
CA ASP A 250 -23.96 26.64 1.58
C ASP A 250 -23.06 27.26 2.65
N VAL A 251 -22.97 26.65 3.84
CA VAL A 251 -21.99 27.04 4.87
C VAL A 251 -20.57 26.90 4.35
N LEU A 252 -20.21 25.77 3.77
CA LEU A 252 -18.86 25.55 3.20
C LEU A 252 -18.55 26.55 2.08
N ARG A 253 -19.52 26.86 1.21
CA ARG A 253 -19.31 27.84 0.14
C ARG A 253 -19.05 29.25 0.68
N SER A 254 -19.69 29.63 1.77
CA SER A 254 -19.47 30.95 2.40
C SER A 254 -18.04 31.15 2.89
N GLY A 255 -17.35 30.05 3.27
CA GLY A 255 -15.98 30.08 3.75
C GLY A 255 -14.90 29.86 2.70
N LEU A 256 -15.24 29.65 1.41
CA LEU A 256 -14.25 29.32 0.36
C LEU A 256 -13.15 30.38 0.19
N ALA A 257 -13.44 31.65 0.39
CA ALA A 257 -12.47 32.73 0.33
C ALA A 257 -11.38 32.64 1.41
N ASP A 258 -11.66 31.95 2.51
CA ASP A 258 -10.73 31.74 3.63
C ASP A 258 -10.09 30.33 3.61
N SER A 259 -10.46 29.51 2.61
CA SER A 259 -9.83 28.20 2.43
C SER A 259 -8.41 28.36 1.87
N PRO A 260 -7.39 27.76 2.49
CA PRO A 260 -6.01 27.84 2.01
C PRO A 260 -5.80 27.23 0.62
N LEU A 261 -6.73 26.39 0.16
CA LEU A 261 -6.72 25.79 -1.18
C LEU A 261 -7.15 26.79 -2.28
N PHE A 262 -7.93 27.83 -1.91
CA PHE A 262 -8.51 28.77 -2.87
C PHE A 262 -8.04 30.21 -2.67
N ASN A 263 -7.43 30.53 -1.52
CA ASN A 263 -6.87 31.87 -1.24
C ASN A 263 -5.40 32.03 -1.66
N GLY A 264 -4.79 30.99 -2.27
CA GLY A 264 -3.41 31.03 -2.76
C GLY A 264 -2.32 30.67 -1.74
N GLN A 265 -2.68 30.31 -0.50
CA GLN A 265 -1.71 29.87 0.52
C GLN A 265 -1.08 28.52 0.16
N ILE A 266 -1.89 27.55 -0.28
CA ILE A 266 -1.43 26.24 -0.74
C ILE A 266 -1.27 26.29 -2.26
N GLN A 267 -0.04 26.09 -2.73
CA GLN A 267 0.30 26.03 -4.16
C GLN A 267 0.69 24.61 -4.59
N SER A 268 0.94 23.72 -3.65
CA SER A 268 1.31 22.33 -3.91
C SER A 268 0.14 21.47 -4.35
N THR A 269 0.44 20.42 -5.13
CA THR A 269 -0.57 19.49 -5.64
C THR A 269 -1.05 18.55 -4.54
N GLY A 270 -2.36 18.42 -4.41
CA GLY A 270 -3.01 17.48 -3.49
C GLY A 270 -3.46 16.18 -4.18
N PRO A 271 -3.84 15.15 -3.40
CA PRO A 271 -4.23 13.86 -3.93
C PRO A 271 -5.59 13.93 -4.67
N ARG A 272 -5.62 13.49 -5.92
CA ARG A 272 -6.81 13.44 -6.78
C ARG A 272 -7.95 12.59 -6.19
N TYR A 273 -7.61 11.48 -5.55
CA TYR A 273 -8.56 10.44 -5.13
C TYR A 273 -9.03 10.56 -3.67
N CYS A 274 -8.55 11.57 -2.95
CA CYS A 274 -9.05 11.95 -1.64
C CYS A 274 -9.17 13.48 -1.57
N PRO A 275 -10.02 14.07 -2.43
CA PRO A 275 -10.19 15.52 -2.41
C PRO A 275 -10.85 15.96 -1.11
N SER A 276 -10.50 17.15 -0.65
CA SER A 276 -11.19 17.78 0.47
C SER A 276 -12.65 18.06 0.11
N ILE A 277 -13.49 18.27 1.13
CA ILE A 277 -14.92 18.54 0.89
C ILE A 277 -15.11 19.83 0.08
N GLU A 278 -14.35 20.87 0.35
CA GLU A 278 -14.36 22.12 -0.42
C GLU A 278 -13.96 21.90 -1.89
N THR A 279 -13.00 21.04 -2.18
CA THR A 279 -12.64 20.67 -3.57
C THR A 279 -13.78 19.91 -4.26
N LYS A 280 -14.49 19.01 -3.54
CA LYS A 280 -15.65 18.31 -4.10
C LYS A 280 -16.76 19.28 -4.49
N LEU A 281 -17.03 20.31 -3.67
CA LEU A 281 -18.06 21.32 -3.96
C LEU A 281 -17.75 22.16 -5.18
N VAL A 282 -16.47 22.50 -5.40
CA VAL A 282 -16.04 23.26 -6.57
C VAL A 282 -16.04 22.40 -7.83
N THR A 283 -15.57 21.14 -7.72
CA THR A 283 -15.47 20.22 -8.86
C THR A 283 -16.84 19.68 -9.30
N PHE A 284 -17.76 19.47 -8.35
CA PHE A 284 -19.10 18.90 -8.59
C PHE A 284 -20.22 19.82 -8.05
N PRO A 285 -20.36 21.04 -8.56
CA PRO A 285 -21.26 22.05 -7.98
C PRO A 285 -22.74 21.67 -8.04
N GLY A 286 -23.12 20.79 -8.96
CA GLY A 286 -24.51 20.32 -9.13
C GLY A 286 -24.88 19.13 -8.25
N LYS A 287 -23.97 18.61 -7.42
CA LYS A 287 -24.31 17.52 -6.48
C LYS A 287 -24.86 18.09 -5.17
N ASP A 288 -26.05 17.64 -4.79
CA ASP A 288 -26.72 18.05 -3.57
C ASP A 288 -26.19 17.38 -2.30
N GLN A 289 -25.44 16.26 -2.45
CA GLN A 289 -24.92 15.49 -1.34
C GLN A 289 -23.63 14.74 -1.71
N HIS A 290 -22.77 14.51 -0.72
CA HIS A 290 -21.59 13.67 -0.78
C HIS A 290 -21.63 12.64 0.34
N PRO A 291 -21.25 11.36 0.07
CA PRO A 291 -21.23 10.33 1.09
C PRO A 291 -20.11 10.60 2.11
N LEU A 292 -20.43 10.35 3.36
CA LEU A 292 -19.54 10.40 4.51
C LEU A 292 -19.62 9.05 5.24
N PHE A 293 -18.46 8.60 5.74
CA PHE A 293 -18.37 7.38 6.54
C PHE A 293 -17.84 7.73 7.92
N LEU A 294 -18.61 7.40 8.95
CA LEU A 294 -18.18 7.55 10.33
C LEU A 294 -17.56 6.24 10.80
N GLU A 295 -16.26 6.28 11.07
CA GLU A 295 -15.43 5.10 11.34
C GLU A 295 -14.89 5.17 12.78
N PRO A 296 -15.02 4.11 13.62
CA PRO A 296 -14.46 4.10 14.96
C PRO A 296 -12.92 4.10 14.92
N GLU A 297 -12.29 4.92 15.74
CA GLU A 297 -10.82 4.97 15.90
C GLU A 297 -10.29 3.84 16.83
N GLY A 298 -11.19 3.10 17.49
CA GLY A 298 -10.86 1.98 18.36
C GLY A 298 -12.09 1.42 19.07
N ASP A 299 -11.90 0.30 19.76
CA ASP A 299 -12.98 -0.39 20.48
C ASP A 299 -13.22 0.20 21.90
N ASN A 300 -12.23 0.89 22.47
CA ASN A 300 -12.27 1.47 23.81
C ASN A 300 -12.19 3.03 23.80
N THR A 301 -12.52 3.67 22.69
CA THR A 301 -12.55 5.12 22.55
C THR A 301 -13.88 5.61 21.99
N ASN A 302 -14.27 6.82 22.34
CA ASN A 302 -15.40 7.51 21.72
C ASN A 302 -14.98 8.35 20.50
N GLU A 303 -13.70 8.30 20.10
CA GLU A 303 -13.21 9.05 18.95
C GLU A 303 -13.65 8.37 17.65
N MET A 304 -14.27 9.16 16.76
CA MET A 304 -14.74 8.72 15.46
C MET A 304 -14.09 9.55 14.35
N TYR A 305 -13.67 8.90 13.29
CA TYR A 305 -13.11 9.50 12.08
C TYR A 305 -14.21 9.76 11.05
N LEU A 306 -14.38 11.01 10.61
CA LEU A 306 -15.39 11.37 9.59
C LEU A 306 -14.78 11.30 8.18
N ASN A 307 -14.69 10.10 7.63
CA ASN A 307 -14.16 9.88 6.28
C ASN A 307 -15.04 10.57 5.22
N GLY A 308 -14.39 11.24 4.27
CA GLY A 308 -15.08 11.98 3.21
C GLY A 308 -15.24 13.47 3.49
N PHE A 309 -15.04 13.93 4.73
CA PHE A 309 -15.07 15.33 5.15
C PHE A 309 -13.66 15.87 5.48
N SER A 310 -12.64 15.50 4.71
CA SER A 310 -11.34 16.15 4.83
C SER A 310 -11.49 17.63 4.47
N SER A 311 -11.02 18.53 5.32
CA SER A 311 -11.18 19.96 5.16
C SER A 311 -10.04 20.75 5.74
N SER A 312 -9.72 21.89 5.14
CA SER A 312 -8.80 22.91 5.66
C SER A 312 -9.48 24.25 5.88
N MET A 313 -10.81 24.29 5.82
CA MET A 313 -11.62 25.46 6.09
C MET A 313 -11.39 26.01 7.51
N PRO A 314 -11.73 27.28 7.81
CA PRO A 314 -11.79 27.80 9.18
C PRO A 314 -12.59 26.87 10.11
N ILE A 315 -12.19 26.79 11.38
CA ILE A 315 -12.76 25.82 12.34
C ILE A 315 -14.27 26.04 12.53
N ASP A 316 -14.72 27.29 12.62
CA ASP A 316 -16.12 27.70 12.75
C ASP A 316 -16.94 27.20 11.54
N ILE A 317 -16.43 27.36 10.33
CA ILE A 317 -17.05 26.86 9.10
C ILE A 317 -17.14 25.32 9.10
N GLN A 318 -16.07 24.63 9.55
CA GLN A 318 -16.11 23.17 9.64
C GLN A 318 -17.18 22.69 10.62
N ILE A 319 -17.25 23.29 11.80
CA ILE A 319 -18.21 22.95 12.86
C ILE A 319 -19.64 23.25 12.39
N GLU A 320 -19.89 24.45 11.88
CA GLU A 320 -21.23 24.86 11.45
C GLU A 320 -21.73 23.98 10.29
N ALA A 321 -20.89 23.70 9.31
CA ALA A 321 -21.27 22.83 8.18
C ALA A 321 -21.61 21.41 8.64
N ILE A 322 -20.87 20.84 9.59
CA ILE A 322 -21.14 19.51 10.12
C ILE A 322 -22.43 19.49 10.93
N HIS A 323 -22.74 20.55 11.70
CA HIS A 323 -23.99 20.66 12.44
C HIS A 323 -25.23 20.80 11.54
N ARG A 324 -25.08 21.13 10.25
CA ARG A 324 -26.19 21.09 9.26
C ARG A 324 -26.52 19.68 8.79
N ILE A 325 -25.70 18.69 9.11
CA ILE A 325 -25.96 17.28 8.76
C ILE A 325 -26.81 16.66 9.88
N PRO A 326 -28.03 16.13 9.59
CA PRO A 326 -28.95 15.65 10.62
C PRO A 326 -28.34 14.73 11.66
N ALA A 327 -27.59 13.71 11.24
CA ALA A 327 -26.92 12.76 12.12
C ALA A 327 -25.84 13.41 13.02
N LEU A 328 -25.35 14.59 12.66
CA LEU A 328 -24.21 15.26 13.29
C LEU A 328 -24.58 16.65 13.86
N ARG A 329 -25.88 16.95 13.99
CA ARG A 329 -26.40 18.27 14.43
C ARG A 329 -25.92 18.71 15.82
N ASP A 330 -25.61 17.75 16.69
CA ASP A 330 -25.09 18.00 18.05
C ASP A 330 -23.64 17.53 18.22
N ALA A 331 -22.91 17.30 17.12
CA ALA A 331 -21.58 16.71 17.14
C ALA A 331 -20.60 17.55 17.96
N ARG A 332 -19.88 16.90 18.88
CA ARG A 332 -18.75 17.44 19.61
C ARG A 332 -17.46 16.99 18.96
N PHE A 333 -16.46 17.84 18.96
CA PHE A 333 -15.21 17.62 18.24
C PHE A 333 -14.04 17.40 19.20
N TYR A 334 -13.19 16.42 18.88
CA TYR A 334 -11.90 16.25 19.54
C TYR A 334 -10.82 17.10 18.87
N ARG A 335 -10.85 17.22 17.52
CA ARG A 335 -9.92 18.04 16.74
C ARG A 335 -10.47 18.37 15.35
N PRO A 336 -10.07 19.54 14.79
CA PRO A 336 -10.49 19.96 13.46
C PRO A 336 -9.79 19.12 12.37
N GLY A 337 -10.33 19.20 11.16
CA GLY A 337 -9.63 18.85 9.93
C GLY A 337 -8.58 19.90 9.60
N TYR A 338 -7.52 19.48 8.88
CA TYR A 338 -6.48 20.39 8.39
C TYR A 338 -5.86 19.86 7.10
N ALA A 339 -5.28 20.75 6.30
CA ALA A 339 -4.35 20.39 5.26
C ALA A 339 -2.92 20.48 5.78
N ILE A 340 -2.02 19.68 5.18
CA ILE A 340 -0.59 19.74 5.46
C ILE A 340 0.19 19.72 4.15
N GLU A 341 1.11 20.67 4.00
CA GLU A 341 2.15 20.67 2.97
C GLU A 341 3.45 20.13 3.56
N TYR A 342 4.22 19.41 2.75
CA TYR A 342 5.48 18.80 3.17
C TYR A 342 6.40 18.59 1.97
N ASP A 343 7.70 18.49 2.24
CA ASP A 343 8.69 18.20 1.21
C ASP A 343 8.66 16.72 0.82
N TYR A 344 8.83 16.47 -0.48
CA TYR A 344 9.08 15.15 -1.04
C TYR A 344 10.26 15.22 -2.01
N PHE A 345 10.90 14.08 -2.24
CA PHE A 345 11.99 13.95 -3.21
C PHE A 345 11.43 13.31 -4.49
N ASP A 346 11.81 13.88 -5.65
CA ASP A 346 11.41 13.35 -6.96
C ASP A 346 11.89 11.90 -7.08
N PRO A 347 10.99 10.89 -7.12
CA PRO A 347 11.38 9.48 -7.09
C PRO A 347 12.10 9.00 -8.36
N THR A 348 12.09 9.78 -9.45
CA THR A 348 12.89 9.46 -10.64
C THR A 348 14.41 9.54 -10.39
N GLN A 349 14.81 10.12 -9.27
CA GLN A 349 16.20 10.15 -8.80
C GLN A 349 16.63 8.87 -8.07
N LEU A 350 15.70 7.92 -7.89
CA LEU A 350 15.97 6.63 -7.27
C LEU A 350 16.16 5.54 -8.32
N THR A 351 16.97 4.57 -7.96
CA THR A 351 17.04 3.28 -8.66
C THR A 351 15.80 2.43 -8.28
N HIS A 352 15.59 1.31 -8.93
CA HIS A 352 14.51 0.37 -8.56
C HIS A 352 14.73 -0.33 -7.21
N SER A 353 15.93 -0.21 -6.62
CA SER A 353 16.19 -0.63 -5.23
C SER A 353 15.81 0.43 -4.19
N LEU A 354 15.27 1.58 -4.63
CA LEU A 354 14.98 2.80 -3.84
C LEU A 354 16.23 3.50 -3.31
N GLU A 355 17.41 3.18 -3.81
CA GLU A 355 18.65 3.90 -3.54
C GLU A 355 18.75 5.16 -4.40
N SER A 356 19.28 6.25 -3.83
CA SER A 356 19.53 7.50 -4.53
C SER A 356 20.59 7.30 -5.65
N LYS A 357 20.34 7.90 -6.82
CA LYS A 357 21.32 7.99 -7.91
C LYS A 357 22.40 9.05 -7.67
N MET A 358 22.16 9.94 -6.69
CA MET A 358 23.02 11.10 -6.38
C MET A 358 23.93 10.86 -5.18
N ILE A 359 23.47 10.10 -4.18
CA ILE A 359 24.16 9.84 -2.92
C ILE A 359 24.16 8.34 -2.70
N ASP A 360 25.34 7.73 -2.75
CA ASP A 360 25.50 6.30 -2.53
C ASP A 360 25.15 5.92 -1.08
N GLY A 361 24.45 4.80 -0.86
CA GLY A 361 24.01 4.35 0.47
C GLY A 361 22.83 5.11 1.06
N LEU A 362 22.24 6.09 0.35
CA LEU A 362 21.01 6.76 0.75
C LEU A 362 19.80 6.09 0.09
N PHE A 363 18.85 5.63 0.91
CA PHE A 363 17.56 5.07 0.48
C PHE A 363 16.41 5.98 0.91
N LEU A 364 15.41 6.15 0.05
CA LEU A 364 14.23 6.94 0.35
C LEU A 364 12.98 6.06 0.20
N ALA A 365 12.07 6.07 1.19
CA ALA A 365 10.90 5.22 1.15
C ALA A 365 9.66 5.87 1.79
N GLY A 366 8.49 5.53 1.26
CA GLY A 366 7.21 5.99 1.75
C GLY A 366 6.80 7.34 1.19
N GLN A 367 6.17 8.16 2.03
CA GLN A 367 5.55 9.42 1.59
C GLN A 367 6.56 10.45 1.07
N VAL A 368 7.81 10.39 1.49
CA VAL A 368 8.91 11.23 0.99
C VAL A 368 9.21 11.01 -0.49
N ASN A 369 8.72 9.91 -1.09
CA ASN A 369 8.77 9.64 -2.54
C ASN A 369 7.51 10.11 -3.29
N GLY A 370 6.67 10.94 -2.67
CA GLY A 370 5.45 11.46 -3.28
C GLY A 370 4.29 10.47 -3.32
N THR A 371 4.26 9.45 -2.47
CA THR A 371 3.12 8.54 -2.33
C THR A 371 2.19 8.95 -1.20
N THR A 372 0.92 8.52 -1.25
CA THR A 372 -0.03 8.63 -0.13
C THR A 372 -0.69 7.29 0.14
N GLY A 373 -0.40 6.73 1.31
CA GLY A 373 -1.01 5.49 1.81
C GLY A 373 -0.04 4.70 2.67
N TYR A 374 -0.57 4.08 3.70
CA TYR A 374 0.20 3.30 4.66
C TYR A 374 0.83 2.07 4.01
N GLU A 375 0.09 1.44 3.11
CA GLU A 375 0.47 0.21 2.43
C GLU A 375 1.57 0.48 1.39
N GLU A 376 1.47 1.58 0.63
CA GLU A 376 2.51 2.03 -0.29
C GLU A 376 3.80 2.37 0.48
N ALA A 377 3.65 2.98 1.67
CA ALA A 377 4.78 3.28 2.53
C ALA A 377 5.44 2.01 3.08
N ALA A 378 4.63 1.05 3.55
CA ALA A 378 5.12 -0.24 4.06
C ALA A 378 5.87 -1.04 2.99
N GLY A 379 5.31 -1.16 1.78
CA GLY A 379 5.95 -1.86 0.67
C GLY A 379 7.28 -1.24 0.27
N GLN A 380 7.35 0.10 0.16
CA GLN A 380 8.60 0.80 -0.11
C GLN A 380 9.61 0.64 1.02
N GLY A 381 9.16 0.82 2.27
CA GLY A 381 10.01 0.67 3.45
C GLY A 381 10.63 -0.71 3.55
N LEU A 382 9.82 -1.76 3.37
CA LEU A 382 10.29 -3.14 3.36
C LEU A 382 11.39 -3.35 2.31
N MET A 383 11.16 -2.90 1.08
CA MET A 383 12.16 -3.05 0.00
C MET A 383 13.42 -2.21 0.22
N ALA A 384 13.28 -0.99 0.75
CA ALA A 384 14.43 -0.15 1.08
C ALA A 384 15.27 -0.76 2.21
N GLY A 385 14.64 -1.30 3.26
CA GLY A 385 15.33 -1.99 4.35
C GLY A 385 16.08 -3.25 3.89
N ILE A 386 15.43 -4.06 3.05
CA ILE A 386 16.05 -5.25 2.43
C ILE A 386 17.26 -4.83 1.60
N ASN A 387 17.11 -3.85 0.71
CA ASN A 387 18.19 -3.44 -0.19
C ASN A 387 19.33 -2.72 0.54
N ALA A 388 19.04 -1.98 1.62
CA ALA A 388 20.05 -1.42 2.50
C ALA A 388 20.88 -2.51 3.18
N ALA A 389 20.24 -3.56 3.70
CA ALA A 389 20.93 -4.71 4.30
C ALA A 389 21.75 -5.49 3.27
N LEU A 390 21.21 -5.74 2.07
CA LEU A 390 21.94 -6.37 0.97
C LEU A 390 23.18 -5.56 0.59
N LYS A 391 23.06 -4.24 0.46
CA LYS A 391 24.19 -3.35 0.18
C LYS A 391 25.27 -3.48 1.26
N CYS A 392 24.89 -3.50 2.53
CA CYS A 392 25.81 -3.66 3.65
C CYS A 392 26.53 -5.03 3.65
N SER A 393 25.89 -6.08 3.18
CA SER A 393 26.48 -7.42 3.05
C SER A 393 27.20 -7.66 1.73
N GLY A 394 27.20 -6.71 0.79
CA GLY A 394 27.78 -6.86 -0.55
C GLY A 394 26.93 -7.74 -1.48
N GLY A 395 25.64 -7.91 -1.17
CA GLY A 395 24.69 -8.66 -2.00
C GLY A 395 24.13 -7.82 -3.14
N GLU A 396 23.60 -8.52 -4.16
CA GLU A 396 22.89 -7.86 -5.26
C GLU A 396 21.52 -7.34 -4.80
N PRO A 397 21.07 -6.16 -5.27
CA PRO A 397 19.79 -5.60 -4.87
C PRO A 397 18.62 -6.46 -5.33
N TRP A 398 17.61 -6.59 -4.48
CA TRP A 398 16.35 -7.21 -4.86
C TRP A 398 15.42 -6.19 -5.51
N VAL A 399 15.26 -6.29 -6.81
CA VAL A 399 14.30 -5.50 -7.61
C VAL A 399 13.15 -6.41 -8.01
N MET A 400 11.93 -6.00 -7.69
CA MET A 400 10.71 -6.71 -8.06
C MET A 400 10.20 -6.24 -9.42
N LYS A 401 9.75 -7.20 -10.24
CA LYS A 401 9.14 -6.91 -11.53
C LYS A 401 7.65 -6.58 -11.39
N ARG A 402 7.09 -5.96 -12.42
CA ARG A 402 5.67 -5.57 -12.49
C ARG A 402 4.69 -6.74 -12.56
N ASP A 403 5.11 -7.89 -13.01
CA ASP A 403 4.34 -9.13 -13.05
C ASP A 403 4.59 -10.05 -11.84
N GLU A 404 5.51 -9.66 -10.95
CA GLU A 404 5.78 -10.36 -9.70
C GLU A 404 4.98 -9.80 -8.52
N SER A 405 4.76 -8.46 -8.48
CA SER A 405 4.10 -7.82 -7.34
C SER A 405 3.51 -6.45 -7.63
N TYR A 406 2.49 -6.03 -6.86
CA TYR A 406 2.03 -4.65 -6.79
C TYR A 406 3.11 -3.71 -6.24
N ILE A 407 3.97 -4.20 -5.35
CA ILE A 407 5.15 -3.46 -4.87
C ILE A 407 6.10 -3.18 -6.03
N GLY A 408 6.32 -4.14 -6.93
CA GLY A 408 7.09 -3.94 -8.15
C GLY A 408 6.45 -2.91 -9.09
N VAL A 409 5.14 -2.97 -9.30
CA VAL A 409 4.40 -1.95 -10.07
C VAL A 409 4.56 -0.57 -9.44
N LEU A 410 4.42 -0.45 -8.11
CA LEU A 410 4.58 0.80 -7.36
C LEU A 410 5.96 1.42 -7.57
N ILE A 411 7.01 0.65 -7.33
CA ILE A 411 8.39 1.13 -7.41
C ILE A 411 8.76 1.51 -8.85
N ASP A 412 8.37 0.68 -9.83
CA ASP A 412 8.61 0.99 -11.25
C ASP A 412 7.87 2.26 -11.69
N ASP A 413 6.59 2.43 -11.32
CA ASP A 413 5.86 3.66 -11.62
C ASP A 413 6.54 4.90 -11.02
N LEU A 414 6.96 4.85 -9.76
CA LEU A 414 7.63 5.96 -9.09
C LEU A 414 8.96 6.32 -9.76
N THR A 415 9.82 5.34 -9.96
CA THR A 415 11.20 5.58 -10.42
C THR A 415 11.31 5.83 -11.91
N THR A 416 10.31 5.41 -12.70
CA THR A 416 10.29 5.55 -14.16
C THR A 416 9.43 6.72 -14.62
N LYS A 417 8.20 6.85 -14.09
CA LYS A 417 7.24 7.88 -14.51
C LYS A 417 7.33 9.16 -13.67
N GLY A 418 7.79 9.02 -12.41
CA GLY A 418 7.72 10.11 -11.44
C GLY A 418 6.29 10.37 -10.96
N VAL A 419 6.11 11.49 -10.27
CA VAL A 419 4.84 11.89 -9.68
C VAL A 419 4.57 13.37 -9.92
N ASP A 420 3.43 13.70 -10.53
CA ASP A 420 2.93 15.06 -10.68
C ASP A 420 1.88 15.41 -9.60
N GLU A 421 1.30 14.38 -8.98
CA GLU A 421 0.36 14.44 -7.86
C GLU A 421 0.68 13.29 -6.88
N PRO A 422 0.26 13.36 -5.61
CA PRO A 422 0.49 12.26 -4.67
C PRO A 422 0.03 10.93 -5.22
N TYR A 423 0.98 10.02 -5.44
CA TYR A 423 0.75 8.71 -6.03
C TYR A 423 -0.09 7.82 -5.11
N ARG A 424 -1.03 7.11 -5.70
CA ARG A 424 -1.82 6.09 -5.02
C ARG A 424 -1.95 4.85 -5.90
N MET A 425 -1.82 3.67 -5.30
CA MET A 425 -1.99 2.41 -6.01
C MET A 425 -3.45 2.10 -6.30
N PHE A 426 -3.72 1.64 -7.51
CA PHE A 426 -5.01 1.10 -7.96
C PHE A 426 -4.79 -0.16 -8.78
N THR A 427 -5.81 -1.03 -8.83
CA THR A 427 -5.75 -2.25 -9.65
C THR A 427 -5.58 -1.96 -11.15
N SER A 428 -6.00 -0.78 -11.62
CA SER A 428 -5.81 -0.37 -13.03
C SER A 428 -4.37 -0.05 -13.40
N ARG A 429 -3.47 0.15 -12.42
CA ARG A 429 -2.04 0.37 -12.68
C ARG A 429 -1.26 -0.92 -12.95
N ALA A 430 -1.81 -2.07 -12.53
CA ALA A 430 -1.23 -3.38 -12.77
C ALA A 430 -1.79 -3.98 -14.06
N GLU A 431 -0.93 -4.19 -15.04
CA GLU A 431 -1.26 -4.80 -16.32
C GLU A 431 -1.63 -6.28 -16.13
N TYR A 432 -0.88 -6.98 -15.27
CA TYR A 432 -0.98 -8.44 -15.06
C TYR A 432 -1.72 -8.81 -13.79
N ARG A 433 -2.80 -8.07 -13.43
CA ARG A 433 -3.48 -8.21 -12.13
C ARG A 433 -4.01 -9.61 -11.81
N ILE A 434 -4.29 -10.46 -12.82
CA ILE A 434 -4.68 -11.85 -12.58
C ILE A 434 -3.50 -12.71 -12.06
N LEU A 435 -2.25 -12.28 -12.32
CA LEU A 435 -1.04 -12.89 -11.78
C LEU A 435 -0.69 -12.34 -10.39
N LEU A 436 -1.26 -11.17 -10.00
CA LEU A 436 -0.92 -10.43 -8.79
C LEU A 436 -2.04 -10.48 -7.74
N ARG A 437 -2.76 -11.61 -7.67
CA ARG A 437 -3.87 -11.76 -6.74
C ARG A 437 -3.40 -11.75 -5.28
N GLN A 438 -4.30 -11.33 -4.40
CA GLN A 438 -4.03 -11.27 -2.96
C GLN A 438 -3.91 -12.67 -2.33
N ASP A 439 -4.53 -13.71 -2.93
CA ASP A 439 -4.56 -15.08 -2.43
C ASP A 439 -3.24 -15.84 -2.63
N ASP A 440 -2.41 -15.41 -3.59
CA ASP A 440 -1.20 -16.12 -4.01
C ASP A 440 0.12 -15.32 -3.86
N ALA A 441 0.13 -14.24 -3.08
CA ALA A 441 1.35 -13.46 -2.88
C ALA A 441 2.48 -14.30 -2.23
N ASP A 442 2.13 -15.21 -1.33
CA ASP A 442 3.07 -16.17 -0.74
C ASP A 442 3.71 -17.10 -1.78
N ALA A 443 2.92 -17.56 -2.75
CA ALA A 443 3.41 -18.38 -3.86
C ALA A 443 4.44 -17.68 -4.76
N ARG A 444 4.34 -16.35 -4.86
CA ARG A 444 5.22 -15.55 -5.70
C ARG A 444 6.49 -15.09 -4.98
N LEU A 445 6.40 -14.82 -3.66
CA LEU A 445 7.40 -14.00 -2.96
C LEU A 445 8.09 -14.70 -1.78
N THR A 446 7.42 -15.63 -1.08
CA THR A 446 7.92 -16.17 0.20
C THR A 446 9.21 -16.98 0.05
N GLU A 447 9.32 -17.81 -0.98
CA GLU A 447 10.52 -18.64 -1.18
C GLU A 447 11.76 -17.78 -1.39
N ARG A 448 11.68 -16.76 -2.26
CA ARG A 448 12.79 -15.83 -2.48
C ARG A 448 13.14 -15.03 -1.22
N ALA A 449 12.12 -14.55 -0.51
CA ALA A 449 12.30 -13.81 0.74
C ALA A 449 12.98 -14.67 1.83
N TYR A 450 12.64 -15.95 1.90
CA TYR A 450 13.28 -16.89 2.81
C TYR A 450 14.77 -17.07 2.49
N HIS A 451 15.11 -17.28 1.23
CA HIS A 451 16.51 -17.45 0.81
C HIS A 451 17.35 -16.17 1.00
N LEU A 452 16.72 -14.99 1.01
CA LEU A 452 17.38 -13.73 1.33
C LEU A 452 17.46 -13.46 2.85
N GLY A 453 16.86 -14.31 3.69
CA GLY A 453 16.88 -14.17 5.15
C GLY A 453 15.84 -13.18 5.71
N VAL A 454 14.91 -12.69 4.89
CA VAL A 454 13.82 -11.78 5.33
C VAL A 454 12.66 -12.57 5.93
N ALA A 455 12.15 -13.56 5.21
CA ALA A 455 11.07 -14.42 5.71
C ALA A 455 11.62 -15.48 6.69
N SER A 456 10.90 -15.70 7.77
CA SER A 456 11.27 -16.71 8.77
C SER A 456 11.10 -18.14 8.22
N ARG A 457 11.80 -19.08 8.85
CA ARG A 457 11.64 -20.51 8.56
C ARG A 457 10.20 -20.96 8.77
N GLU A 458 9.55 -20.50 9.82
CA GLU A 458 8.15 -20.80 10.11
C GLU A 458 7.22 -20.35 8.96
N ARG A 459 7.42 -19.13 8.42
CA ARG A 459 6.66 -18.62 7.27
C ARG A 459 6.86 -19.48 6.03
N TYR A 460 8.09 -19.88 5.77
CA TYR A 460 8.42 -20.74 4.64
C TYR A 460 7.78 -22.13 4.77
N ASP A 461 7.78 -22.71 5.98
CA ASP A 461 7.14 -23.99 6.24
C ASP A 461 5.61 -23.92 6.07
N TRP A 462 4.96 -22.81 6.50
CA TRP A 462 3.55 -22.55 6.23
C TRP A 462 3.25 -22.48 4.73
N TRP A 463 4.09 -21.80 3.98
CA TRP A 463 3.97 -21.76 2.53
C TRP A 463 4.10 -23.15 1.90
N LEU A 464 5.06 -23.94 2.30
CA LEU A 464 5.25 -25.31 1.79
C LEU A 464 4.01 -26.18 2.06
N GLN A 465 3.43 -26.13 3.26
CA GLN A 465 2.20 -26.84 3.60
C GLN A 465 1.01 -26.39 2.75
N LYS A 466 0.83 -25.10 2.55
CA LYS A 466 -0.22 -24.55 1.67
C LYS A 466 -0.02 -25.01 0.23
N LYS A 467 1.20 -24.95 -0.27
CA LYS A 467 1.56 -25.40 -1.64
C LYS A 467 1.21 -26.87 -1.85
N GLU A 468 1.64 -27.74 -0.95
CA GLU A 468 1.33 -29.16 -1.00
C GLU A 468 -0.19 -29.42 -0.95
N GLY A 469 -0.90 -28.73 -0.06
CA GLY A 469 -2.36 -28.83 0.04
C GLY A 469 -3.07 -28.46 -1.27
N ILE A 470 -2.67 -27.34 -1.89
CA ILE A 470 -3.22 -26.93 -3.19
C ILE A 470 -2.90 -27.95 -4.27
N GLU A 471 -1.66 -28.45 -4.36
CA GLU A 471 -1.25 -29.45 -5.38
C GLU A 471 -2.05 -30.75 -5.22
N ARG A 472 -2.26 -31.23 -4.01
CA ARG A 472 -3.09 -32.43 -3.73
C ARG A 472 -4.55 -32.24 -4.15
N LEU A 473 -5.13 -31.07 -3.90
CA LEU A 473 -6.50 -30.77 -4.35
C LEU A 473 -6.61 -30.69 -5.86
N LEU A 474 -5.65 -30.04 -6.53
CA LEU A 474 -5.62 -29.94 -7.99
C LEU A 474 -5.46 -31.32 -8.64
N ASP A 475 -4.54 -32.15 -8.13
CA ASP A 475 -4.33 -33.51 -8.64
C ASP A 475 -5.60 -34.37 -8.49
N TYR A 476 -6.25 -34.32 -7.35
CA TYR A 476 -7.54 -34.99 -7.15
C TYR A 476 -8.59 -34.50 -8.13
N CYS A 477 -8.77 -33.20 -8.27
CA CYS A 477 -9.80 -32.62 -9.15
C CYS A 477 -9.55 -32.94 -10.63
N ASP A 478 -8.30 -32.94 -11.06
CA ASP A 478 -7.93 -33.21 -12.46
C ASP A 478 -7.93 -34.71 -12.81
N ASN A 479 -7.85 -35.63 -11.84
CA ASN A 479 -7.75 -37.06 -12.08
C ASN A 479 -8.97 -37.85 -11.62
N THR A 480 -9.90 -37.27 -10.84
CA THR A 480 -11.07 -38.00 -10.37
C THR A 480 -12.30 -37.81 -11.25
N PRO A 481 -12.82 -38.90 -11.87
CA PRO A 481 -14.05 -38.86 -12.63
C PRO A 481 -15.28 -38.86 -11.70
N VAL A 482 -16.30 -38.12 -12.10
CA VAL A 482 -17.61 -38.04 -11.43
C VAL A 482 -18.68 -38.53 -12.41
N LYS A 483 -19.55 -39.42 -11.95
CA LYS A 483 -20.68 -39.95 -12.76
C LYS A 483 -21.95 -39.13 -12.54
N PRO A 484 -22.88 -39.10 -13.53
CA PRO A 484 -24.16 -38.40 -13.38
C PRO A 484 -24.96 -38.82 -12.13
N CYS A 485 -24.95 -40.12 -11.81
CA CYS A 485 -25.69 -40.66 -10.65
C CYS A 485 -25.15 -40.11 -9.30
N ASP A 486 -23.89 -39.71 -9.24
CA ASP A 486 -23.25 -39.31 -8.00
C ASP A 486 -23.47 -37.81 -7.69
N ILE A 487 -23.79 -36.99 -8.71
CA ILE A 487 -23.75 -35.53 -8.60
C ILE A 487 -24.99 -34.80 -9.12
N ASN A 488 -25.83 -35.42 -9.98
CA ASN A 488 -26.93 -34.69 -10.62
C ASN A 488 -27.96 -34.14 -9.62
N GLY A 489 -28.25 -34.86 -8.52
CA GLY A 489 -29.11 -34.33 -7.46
C GLY A 489 -28.60 -33.03 -6.86
N TYR A 490 -27.29 -32.92 -6.66
CA TYR A 490 -26.65 -31.70 -6.17
C TYR A 490 -26.70 -30.58 -7.25
N LEU A 491 -26.43 -30.91 -8.52
CA LEU A 491 -26.48 -29.96 -9.62
C LEU A 491 -27.88 -29.38 -9.84
N GLU A 492 -28.92 -30.22 -9.73
CA GLU A 492 -30.33 -29.80 -9.81
C GLU A 492 -30.72 -28.88 -8.65
N HIS A 493 -30.26 -29.20 -7.42
CA HIS A 493 -30.48 -28.34 -6.25
C HIS A 493 -29.85 -26.95 -6.45
N LEU A 494 -28.69 -26.87 -7.09
CA LEU A 494 -28.02 -25.60 -7.43
C LEU A 494 -28.64 -24.89 -8.66
N GLY A 495 -29.64 -25.48 -9.31
CA GLY A 495 -30.22 -24.93 -10.54
C GLY A 495 -29.26 -24.88 -11.74
N THR A 496 -28.25 -25.75 -11.75
CA THR A 496 -27.30 -25.87 -12.88
C THR A 496 -27.58 -27.14 -13.70
N THR A 497 -27.10 -27.15 -14.96
CA THR A 497 -27.38 -28.23 -15.90
C THR A 497 -26.83 -29.59 -15.42
N PRO A 498 -27.65 -30.62 -15.27
CA PRO A 498 -27.21 -31.97 -14.92
C PRO A 498 -26.23 -32.56 -15.96
N LEU A 499 -25.39 -33.47 -15.52
CA LEU A 499 -24.47 -34.18 -16.39
C LEU A 499 -25.21 -35.26 -17.21
N ARG A 500 -24.86 -35.36 -18.50
CA ARG A 500 -25.27 -36.47 -19.38
C ARG A 500 -24.28 -37.64 -19.37
N PHE A 501 -22.99 -37.30 -19.23
CA PHE A 501 -21.86 -38.22 -19.20
C PHE A 501 -20.95 -37.88 -18.02
N GLY A 502 -20.10 -38.79 -17.60
CA GLY A 502 -19.08 -38.55 -16.62
C GLY A 502 -18.12 -37.45 -17.05
N CYS A 503 -17.64 -36.65 -16.09
CA CYS A 503 -16.63 -35.63 -16.29
C CYS A 503 -15.64 -35.64 -15.12
N LYS A 504 -14.58 -34.87 -15.19
CA LYS A 504 -13.66 -34.69 -14.04
C LYS A 504 -14.24 -33.71 -13.01
N VAL A 505 -13.79 -33.80 -11.77
CA VAL A 505 -14.16 -32.85 -10.72
C VAL A 505 -13.78 -31.43 -11.12
N SER A 506 -12.61 -31.24 -11.74
CA SER A 506 -12.15 -29.93 -12.25
C SER A 506 -13.11 -29.33 -13.29
N ASP A 507 -13.76 -30.14 -14.13
CA ASP A 507 -14.74 -29.66 -15.11
C ASP A 507 -16.01 -29.13 -14.43
N LEU A 508 -16.40 -29.72 -13.29
CA LEU A 508 -17.50 -29.23 -12.48
C LEU A 508 -17.16 -27.90 -11.79
N ILE A 509 -16.00 -27.83 -11.13
CA ILE A 509 -15.52 -26.61 -10.46
C ILE A 509 -15.33 -25.45 -11.48
N GLY A 510 -15.01 -25.78 -12.74
CA GLY A 510 -14.94 -24.78 -13.81
C GLY A 510 -16.26 -24.05 -14.08
N ARG A 511 -17.43 -24.57 -13.61
CA ARG A 511 -18.71 -23.86 -13.70
C ARG A 511 -18.79 -22.73 -12.67
N PRO A 512 -19.23 -21.51 -13.04
CA PRO A 512 -19.26 -20.37 -12.13
C PRO A 512 -20.01 -20.61 -10.80
N GLN A 513 -21.08 -21.40 -10.84
CA GLN A 513 -21.97 -21.64 -9.69
C GLN A 513 -21.43 -22.68 -8.70
N ILE A 514 -20.40 -23.44 -9.07
CA ILE A 514 -19.89 -24.56 -8.28
C ILE A 514 -18.60 -24.16 -7.57
N GLY A 515 -18.64 -24.07 -6.25
CA GLY A 515 -17.47 -23.89 -5.40
C GLY A 515 -16.92 -25.24 -4.91
N ILE A 516 -15.62 -25.28 -4.63
CA ILE A 516 -14.95 -26.51 -4.15
C ILE A 516 -15.46 -26.95 -2.77
N GLY A 517 -15.68 -26.00 -1.85
CA GLY A 517 -16.20 -26.25 -0.50
C GLY A 517 -17.61 -26.85 -0.53
N PRO A 518 -18.61 -26.18 -1.15
CA PRO A 518 -19.95 -26.74 -1.31
C PRO A 518 -19.98 -28.06 -2.10
N LEU A 519 -19.15 -28.23 -3.12
CA LEU A 519 -19.04 -29.48 -3.87
C LEU A 519 -18.56 -30.65 -2.99
N ALA A 520 -17.73 -30.38 -2.00
CA ALA A 520 -17.23 -31.37 -1.06
C ALA A 520 -18.34 -31.99 -0.19
N GLU A 521 -19.48 -31.33 0.00
CA GLU A 521 -20.65 -31.89 0.69
C GLU A 521 -21.28 -33.04 -0.11
N ALA A 522 -21.20 -32.97 -1.45
CA ALA A 522 -21.71 -34.00 -2.35
C ALA A 522 -20.64 -35.07 -2.68
N LEU A 523 -19.36 -34.81 -2.45
CA LEU A 523 -18.25 -35.71 -2.76
C LEU A 523 -17.44 -36.05 -1.49
N PRO A 524 -17.73 -37.17 -0.78
CA PRO A 524 -17.10 -37.52 0.49
C PRO A 524 -15.57 -37.61 0.45
N GLN A 525 -14.99 -38.03 -0.68
CA GLN A 525 -13.54 -38.11 -0.83
C GLN A 525 -12.90 -36.73 -0.91
N LEU A 526 -13.55 -35.77 -1.60
CA LEU A 526 -13.11 -34.38 -1.64
C LEU A 526 -13.19 -33.75 -0.24
N ARG A 527 -14.27 -34.02 0.47
CA ARG A 527 -14.45 -33.58 1.87
C ARG A 527 -13.32 -34.08 2.77
N ALA A 528 -13.03 -35.39 2.71
CA ALA A 528 -11.96 -35.98 3.49
C ALA A 528 -10.58 -35.39 3.16
N LEU A 529 -10.32 -35.04 1.90
CA LEU A 529 -9.10 -34.37 1.50
C LEU A 529 -9.00 -32.94 2.07
N ILE A 530 -10.08 -32.18 2.05
CA ILE A 530 -10.13 -30.83 2.61
C ILE A 530 -9.95 -30.89 4.14
N ASP A 531 -10.63 -31.82 4.81
CA ASP A 531 -10.54 -31.99 6.26
C ASP A 531 -9.14 -32.45 6.72
N ALA A 532 -8.39 -33.13 5.86
CA ALA A 532 -7.01 -33.55 6.11
C ALA A 532 -5.95 -32.46 5.82
N LEU A 533 -6.36 -31.29 5.29
CA LEU A 533 -5.44 -30.19 5.08
C LEU A 533 -4.95 -29.65 6.43
N PRO A 534 -3.72 -29.17 6.49
CA PRO A 534 -3.25 -28.41 7.64
C PRO A 534 -4.07 -27.13 7.79
N ASN A 535 -3.79 -26.35 8.79
CA ASN A 535 -4.48 -25.08 9.08
C ASN A 535 -4.94 -24.30 7.84
N ARG A 536 -6.06 -23.54 7.96
CA ARG A 536 -6.63 -22.69 6.89
C ARG A 536 -7.16 -23.47 5.68
N GLN A 537 -7.85 -24.53 5.94
CA GLN A 537 -8.45 -25.41 4.93
C GLN A 537 -9.26 -24.65 3.88
N GLU A 538 -10.07 -23.66 4.32
CA GLU A 538 -10.88 -22.81 3.43
C GLU A 538 -10.02 -21.98 2.47
N GLU A 539 -8.93 -21.36 2.96
CA GLU A 539 -8.02 -20.56 2.13
C GLU A 539 -7.30 -21.44 1.08
N ILE A 540 -6.89 -22.65 1.47
CA ILE A 540 -6.24 -23.60 0.56
C ILE A 540 -7.23 -24.08 -0.52
N ALA A 541 -8.46 -24.40 -0.11
CA ALA A 541 -9.51 -24.83 -1.02
C ALA A 541 -9.91 -23.72 -2.00
N GLU A 542 -10.07 -22.48 -1.53
CA GLU A 542 -10.34 -21.31 -2.37
C GLU A 542 -9.21 -21.05 -3.38
N ALA A 543 -7.96 -21.14 -2.96
CA ALA A 543 -6.81 -20.99 -3.84
C ALA A 543 -6.77 -22.06 -4.95
N ALA A 544 -7.12 -23.32 -4.62
CA ALA A 544 -7.26 -24.39 -5.61
C ALA A 544 -8.41 -24.11 -6.58
N GLU A 545 -9.59 -23.69 -6.08
CA GLU A 545 -10.75 -23.31 -6.90
C GLU A 545 -10.40 -22.19 -7.89
N ILE A 546 -9.74 -21.14 -7.42
CA ILE A 546 -9.31 -20.01 -8.28
C ILE A 546 -8.38 -20.51 -9.38
N LYS A 547 -7.40 -21.36 -9.04
CA LYS A 547 -6.49 -21.93 -10.04
C LYS A 547 -7.22 -22.76 -11.11
N ILE A 548 -8.24 -23.52 -10.75
CA ILE A 548 -9.05 -24.29 -11.68
C ILE A 548 -9.89 -23.35 -12.57
N LYS A 549 -10.67 -22.46 -11.98
CA LYS A 549 -11.59 -21.58 -12.71
C LYS A 549 -10.89 -20.59 -13.64
N TYR A 550 -9.72 -20.11 -13.25
CA TYR A 550 -9.00 -19.07 -14.00
C TYR A 550 -7.76 -19.58 -14.73
N LYS A 551 -7.57 -20.90 -14.83
CA LYS A 551 -6.42 -21.55 -15.49
C LYS A 551 -6.09 -20.93 -16.86
N GLY A 552 -7.06 -20.88 -17.76
CA GLY A 552 -6.82 -20.37 -19.11
C GLY A 552 -6.55 -18.85 -19.18
N TYR A 553 -7.04 -18.07 -18.19
CA TYR A 553 -6.72 -16.64 -18.09
C TYR A 553 -5.29 -16.45 -17.57
N ILE A 554 -4.90 -17.20 -16.55
CA ILE A 554 -3.55 -17.16 -15.96
C ILE A 554 -2.50 -17.56 -17.00
N GLU A 555 -2.73 -18.63 -17.75
CA GLU A 555 -1.83 -19.11 -18.81
C GLU A 555 -1.63 -18.06 -19.91
N ARG A 556 -2.72 -17.45 -20.37
CA ARG A 556 -2.64 -16.39 -21.40
C ARG A 556 -1.88 -15.17 -20.91
N GLU A 557 -2.12 -14.74 -19.66
CA GLU A 557 -1.46 -13.57 -19.10
C GLU A 557 0.04 -13.82 -18.90
N ARG A 558 0.44 -15.05 -18.50
CA ARG A 558 1.85 -15.43 -18.41
C ARG A 558 2.56 -15.32 -19.77
N VAL A 559 1.93 -15.81 -20.85
CA VAL A 559 2.50 -15.68 -22.19
C VAL A 559 2.71 -14.21 -22.59
N ILE A 560 1.81 -13.32 -22.17
CA ILE A 560 1.93 -11.87 -22.43
C ILE A 560 3.08 -11.29 -21.60
N ALA A 561 3.16 -11.62 -20.30
CA ALA A 561 4.22 -11.19 -19.42
C ALA A 561 5.59 -11.64 -19.92
N ASP A 562 5.75 -12.90 -20.32
CA ASP A 562 6.98 -13.46 -20.88
C ASP A 562 7.46 -12.73 -22.15
N LYS A 563 6.52 -12.26 -22.97
CA LYS A 563 6.87 -11.45 -24.15
C LYS A 563 7.41 -10.08 -23.74
N MET A 564 6.83 -9.47 -22.69
CA MET A 564 7.31 -8.17 -22.19
C MET A 564 8.67 -8.28 -21.49
N HIS A 565 8.99 -9.41 -20.84
CA HIS A 565 10.33 -9.64 -20.28
C HIS A 565 11.43 -9.52 -21.34
N ARG A 566 11.18 -9.92 -22.57
CA ARG A 566 12.15 -9.76 -23.67
C ARG A 566 12.48 -8.29 -23.93
N LEU A 567 11.56 -7.37 -23.69
CA LEU A 567 11.80 -5.93 -23.81
C LEU A 567 12.52 -5.39 -22.56
N GLU A 568 12.32 -5.98 -21.39
CA GLU A 568 13.09 -5.65 -20.15
C GLU A 568 14.56 -6.04 -20.29
N ASP A 569 14.89 -7.09 -21.01
CA ASP A 569 16.27 -7.50 -21.25
C ASP A 569 17.00 -6.60 -22.26
N ILE A 570 16.27 -5.74 -22.97
CA ILE A 570 16.86 -4.83 -23.97
C ILE A 570 17.28 -3.53 -23.28
N ARG A 571 18.55 -3.45 -22.89
CA ARG A 571 19.13 -2.23 -22.30
C ARG A 571 19.36 -1.17 -23.38
N ILE A 572 18.83 0.04 -23.11
CA ILE A 572 18.93 1.21 -24.02
C ILE A 572 19.66 2.40 -23.39
N LYS A 573 19.88 2.39 -22.09
CA LYS A 573 20.56 3.49 -21.37
C LYS A 573 21.94 3.78 -21.96
N GLY A 574 22.17 5.03 -22.33
CA GLY A 574 23.43 5.50 -22.91
C GLY A 574 23.70 5.05 -24.36
N ARG A 575 22.74 4.37 -25.02
CA ARG A 575 22.87 3.95 -26.41
C ARG A 575 22.41 4.99 -27.42
N PHE A 576 21.55 5.92 -26.99
CA PHE A 576 20.90 6.89 -27.86
C PHE A 576 21.08 8.31 -27.34
N ASP A 577 21.43 9.22 -28.26
CA ASP A 577 21.17 10.64 -28.05
C ASP A 577 19.76 10.95 -28.57
N TYR A 578 18.79 10.92 -27.63
CA TYR A 578 17.38 11.11 -27.96
C TYR A 578 17.10 12.46 -28.64
N SER A 579 17.96 13.49 -28.44
CA SER A 579 17.79 14.81 -29.05
C SER A 579 17.96 14.77 -30.57
N GLN A 580 18.70 13.79 -31.07
CA GLN A 580 19.04 13.63 -32.51
C GLN A 580 18.12 12.65 -33.24
N LEU A 581 17.22 11.93 -32.50
CA LEU A 581 16.33 10.93 -33.11
C LEU A 581 15.07 11.59 -33.66
N HIS A 582 15.16 12.14 -34.89
CA HIS A 582 14.04 12.83 -35.55
C HIS A 582 12.89 11.89 -35.97
N GLU A 583 13.14 10.60 -36.06
CA GLU A 583 12.15 9.55 -36.35
C GLU A 583 11.19 9.27 -35.21
N ILE A 584 11.53 9.71 -33.98
CA ILE A 584 10.71 9.62 -32.79
C ILE A 584 9.90 10.91 -32.62
N SER A 585 8.67 10.79 -32.12
CA SER A 585 7.81 11.95 -31.83
C SER A 585 8.51 12.98 -30.93
N THR A 586 8.21 14.27 -31.13
CA THR A 586 8.82 15.35 -30.32
C THR A 586 8.59 15.15 -28.83
N GLU A 587 7.37 14.74 -28.45
CA GLU A 587 7.04 14.43 -27.05
C GLU A 587 7.82 13.22 -26.55
N GLY A 588 7.88 12.14 -27.33
CA GLY A 588 8.66 10.93 -27.01
C GLY A 588 10.14 11.25 -26.78
N ARG A 589 10.76 12.05 -27.66
CA ARG A 589 12.16 12.48 -27.50
C ARG A 589 12.43 13.24 -26.21
N GLN A 590 11.58 14.22 -25.90
CA GLN A 590 11.70 15.03 -24.68
C GLN A 590 11.55 14.17 -23.42
N LYS A 591 10.59 13.26 -23.41
CA LYS A 591 10.34 12.35 -22.29
C LYS A 591 11.46 11.34 -22.11
N LEU A 592 11.92 10.71 -23.20
CA LEU A 592 13.04 9.76 -23.17
C LEU A 592 14.34 10.43 -22.73
N ALA A 593 14.63 11.65 -23.21
CA ALA A 593 15.80 12.40 -22.77
C ALA A 593 15.76 12.78 -21.28
N LYS A 594 14.58 13.20 -20.79
CA LYS A 594 14.38 13.57 -19.38
C LYS A 594 14.51 12.39 -18.42
N ILE A 595 13.89 11.25 -18.77
CA ILE A 595 13.78 10.07 -17.89
C ILE A 595 15.00 9.16 -18.03
N ASN A 596 15.59 9.08 -19.23
CA ASN A 596 16.73 8.23 -19.58
C ASN A 596 16.54 6.77 -19.12
N PRO A 597 15.51 6.07 -19.66
CA PRO A 597 15.14 4.74 -19.21
C PRO A 597 16.27 3.72 -19.43
N GLU A 598 16.34 2.72 -18.56
CA GLU A 598 17.38 1.69 -18.62
C GLU A 598 17.08 0.65 -19.71
N THR A 599 15.78 0.31 -19.86
CA THR A 599 15.32 -0.74 -20.77
C THR A 599 14.28 -0.23 -21.74
N LEU A 600 14.08 -0.99 -22.83
CA LEU A 600 13.07 -0.67 -23.84
C LEU A 600 11.64 -0.81 -23.27
N ALA A 601 11.42 -1.77 -22.36
CA ALA A 601 10.14 -1.89 -21.66
C ALA A 601 9.84 -0.66 -20.78
N GLN A 602 10.83 -0.13 -20.06
CA GLN A 602 10.66 1.11 -19.32
C GLN A 602 10.30 2.27 -20.25
N ALA A 603 10.99 2.40 -21.39
CA ALA A 603 10.68 3.41 -22.40
C ALA A 603 9.23 3.32 -22.88
N SER A 604 8.72 2.09 -23.10
CA SER A 604 7.35 1.87 -23.58
C SER A 604 6.25 2.27 -22.57
N ARG A 605 6.58 2.35 -21.29
CA ARG A 605 5.66 2.75 -20.21
C ARG A 605 5.64 4.24 -19.93
N ILE A 606 6.53 5.01 -20.54
CA ILE A 606 6.59 6.47 -20.34
C ILE A 606 5.40 7.12 -21.05
N PRO A 607 4.54 7.87 -20.33
CA PRO A 607 3.45 8.61 -20.94
C PRO A 607 3.97 9.59 -22.01
N GLY A 608 3.44 9.51 -23.23
CA GLY A 608 3.89 10.30 -24.38
C GLY A 608 4.93 9.62 -25.27
N VAL A 609 5.40 8.41 -24.93
CA VAL A 609 6.16 7.53 -25.81
C VAL A 609 5.19 6.55 -26.46
N SER A 610 5.10 6.58 -27.78
CA SER A 610 4.18 5.74 -28.56
C SER A 610 4.77 4.37 -28.91
N PRO A 611 3.94 3.36 -29.22
CA PRO A 611 4.43 2.10 -29.78
C PRO A 611 5.29 2.27 -31.04
N SER A 612 5.01 3.30 -31.84
CA SER A 612 5.81 3.66 -33.03
C SER A 612 7.22 4.11 -32.64
N ASP A 613 7.34 4.93 -31.57
CA ASP A 613 8.64 5.38 -31.06
C ASP A 613 9.48 4.17 -30.57
N ILE A 614 8.84 3.20 -29.91
CA ILE A 614 9.51 1.96 -29.46
C ILE A 614 9.98 1.11 -30.66
N ASN A 615 9.18 1.01 -31.71
CA ASN A 615 9.58 0.28 -32.92
C ASN A 615 10.79 0.95 -33.60
N VAL A 616 10.85 2.28 -33.63
CA VAL A 616 12.02 3.00 -34.14
C VAL A 616 13.27 2.65 -33.33
N LEU A 617 13.19 2.63 -32.01
CA LEU A 617 14.32 2.24 -31.16
C LEU A 617 14.77 0.79 -31.42
N LEU A 618 13.82 -0.14 -31.63
CA LEU A 618 14.13 -1.54 -31.98
C LEU A 618 14.87 -1.61 -33.34
N VAL A 619 14.39 -0.91 -34.35
CA VAL A 619 15.02 -0.88 -35.69
C VAL A 619 16.43 -0.31 -35.60
N LEU A 620 16.63 0.77 -34.85
CA LEU A 620 17.96 1.38 -34.66
C LEU A 620 18.92 0.46 -33.89
N MET A 621 18.41 -0.51 -33.15
CA MET A 621 19.20 -1.56 -32.48
C MET A 621 19.45 -2.79 -33.36
N GLY A 622 18.95 -2.80 -34.61
CA GLY A 622 19.08 -3.93 -35.52
C GLY A 622 18.21 -5.14 -35.16
N ARG A 623 17.06 -4.92 -34.53
CA ARG A 623 16.13 -5.94 -34.05
C ARG A 623 14.75 -5.80 -34.67
#